data_fe90b9b6d3f6c85b7a0e6a4a5db2d3d5
#
_entry.id   fe90b9b6d3f6c85b7a0e6a4a5db2d3d5
#
_cell.length_a   1.000
_cell.length_b   1.000
_cell.length_c   1.000
_cell.angle_alpha   90.00
_cell.angle_beta   90.00
_cell.angle_gamma   90.00
#
_symmetry.space_group_name_H-M   'P 1'
#
loop_
_entity.id
_entity.type
_entity.pdbx_description
1 polymer ?
#
loop_
_entity_poly.entity_id
_entity_poly.type
_entity_poly.pdbx_seq_one_letter_code
_entity_poly.pdbx_strand_id
1 'polypeptide(L)'
;MIRRPPRSTPKPSSAASDVYKRQKFDAYAVSHGSTGKGNDQVRFELGYHYFGPKIKIIAPWRIWKLKSRTDLINYAKKNGIPIPKDKKGAPPFSVDDNLFHTSTEGKVLENPKNSAPEFIFQRTTSPEKAPNKASFITINYKNGDPVGLNGKKLSPAKVLDKLNQLAGKNGIGRVDLVENRFIGIKSRGVYETPGGTLLLTAHRAIESVTLDKDTMHKKDEIMPRYAELVYNGYWYSKERFKLQKIVDLKRNKVNGSVKLKLYKGNVTIQSRQTSSNAYSMKKV
;
A
#
# COMPACT_ATOMS: atom_id res chain seq x y z
N MET A 1 -24.83 9.95 -1.01
CA MET A 1 -23.89 9.51 0.05
C MET A 1 -22.59 9.03 -0.62
N ILE A 2 -21.54 9.85 -0.60
CA ILE A 2 -20.23 9.49 -1.19
C ILE A 2 -19.61 8.45 -0.26
N ARG A 3 -19.60 7.17 -0.69
CA ARG A 3 -18.85 6.13 0.03
C ARG A 3 -17.39 6.56 0.08
N ARG A 4 -16.82 6.67 1.28
CA ARG A 4 -15.41 6.98 1.46
C ARG A 4 -14.59 5.97 0.68
N PRO A 5 -13.63 6.42 -0.17
CA PRO A 5 -12.74 5.48 -0.87
C PRO A 5 -11.96 4.64 0.14
N PRO A 6 -11.61 3.39 -0.19
CA PRO A 6 -10.75 2.58 0.66
C PRO A 6 -9.46 3.36 0.98
N ARG A 7 -9.01 3.27 2.24
CA ARG A 7 -7.93 4.08 2.81
C ARG A 7 -6.52 3.74 2.31
N SER A 8 -6.40 3.03 1.20
CA SER A 8 -5.12 2.46 0.75
C SER A 8 -4.25 3.36 -0.12
N THR A 9 -4.71 4.54 -0.51
CA THR A 9 -3.92 5.49 -1.30
C THR A 9 -4.11 6.91 -0.77
N PRO A 10 -3.17 7.43 0.04
CA PRO A 10 -3.28 8.77 0.64
C PRO A 10 -3.45 9.88 -0.38
N LYS A 11 -2.80 9.77 -1.55
CA LYS A 11 -2.73 10.84 -2.55
C LYS A 11 -4.04 11.20 -3.24
N PRO A 12 -4.89 10.25 -3.69
CA PRO A 12 -6.22 10.60 -4.18
C PRO A 12 -7.10 11.27 -3.12
N SER A 13 -7.02 10.82 -1.87
CA SER A 13 -7.76 11.44 -0.76
C SER A 13 -7.24 12.82 -0.44
N SER A 14 -5.93 13.05 -0.50
CA SER A 14 -5.30 14.35 -0.33
C SER A 14 -5.72 15.32 -1.43
N ALA A 15 -5.67 14.89 -2.70
CA ALA A 15 -6.12 15.69 -3.83
C ALA A 15 -7.60 16.11 -3.69
N ALA A 16 -8.48 15.20 -3.30
CA ALA A 16 -9.88 15.50 -3.02
C ALA A 16 -10.05 16.52 -1.89
N SER A 17 -9.26 16.37 -0.82
CA SER A 17 -9.27 17.32 0.32
C SER A 17 -8.79 18.71 -0.09
N ASP A 18 -7.76 18.79 -0.91
CA ASP A 18 -7.20 20.06 -1.38
C ASP A 18 -8.20 20.82 -2.26
N VAL A 19 -8.89 20.12 -3.16
CA VAL A 19 -9.96 20.73 -3.98
C VAL A 19 -11.11 21.20 -3.11
N TYR A 20 -11.55 20.42 -2.13
CA TYR A 20 -12.57 20.82 -1.17
C TYR A 20 -12.16 22.07 -0.38
N LYS A 21 -10.93 22.10 0.14
CA LYS A 21 -10.40 23.25 0.88
C LYS A 21 -10.27 24.48 -0.02
N ARG A 22 -9.79 24.29 -1.25
CA ARG A 22 -9.73 25.36 -2.23
C ARG A 22 -11.08 26.04 -2.42
N GLN A 23 -12.15 25.26 -2.60
CA GLN A 23 -13.50 25.78 -2.72
C GLN A 23 -13.97 26.49 -1.46
N LYS A 24 -13.76 25.87 -0.28
CA LYS A 24 -14.17 26.44 1.03
C LYS A 24 -13.51 27.78 1.34
N PHE A 25 -12.27 27.99 0.91
CA PHE A 25 -11.50 29.21 1.19
C PHE A 25 -11.40 30.14 -0.02
N ASP A 26 -12.14 29.86 -1.09
CA ASP A 26 -12.10 30.58 -2.37
C ASP A 26 -10.66 30.81 -2.88
N ALA A 27 -9.78 29.84 -2.67
CA ALA A 27 -8.42 29.93 -3.08
C ALA A 27 -8.28 29.82 -4.62
N TYR A 28 -7.37 30.59 -5.20
CA TYR A 28 -7.15 30.66 -6.63
C TYR A 28 -6.66 29.36 -7.27
N ALA A 29 -5.87 28.57 -6.54
CA ALA A 29 -5.21 27.37 -7.05
C ALA A 29 -5.07 26.31 -5.96
N VAL A 30 -4.71 25.09 -6.38
CA VAL A 30 -4.16 24.04 -5.51
C VAL A 30 -2.66 23.91 -5.78
N SER A 31 -1.91 23.39 -4.81
CA SER A 31 -0.47 23.18 -4.95
C SER A 31 -0.03 21.83 -4.38
N HIS A 32 1.02 21.26 -4.97
CA HIS A 32 1.70 20.08 -4.43
C HIS A 32 3.22 20.20 -4.56
N GLY A 33 3.95 19.55 -3.64
CA GLY A 33 5.42 19.54 -3.62
C GLY A 33 6.05 18.31 -4.29
N SER A 34 5.30 17.55 -5.08
CA SER A 34 5.78 16.32 -5.71
C SER A 34 6.86 16.59 -6.76
N THR A 35 7.88 15.74 -6.81
CA THR A 35 8.98 15.87 -7.75
C THR A 35 8.58 15.55 -9.19
N GLY A 36 9.24 16.17 -10.17
CA GLY A 36 8.89 16.05 -11.59
C GLY A 36 9.13 14.68 -12.23
N LYS A 37 9.82 13.76 -11.52
CA LYS A 37 10.11 12.40 -12.01
C LYS A 37 9.33 11.30 -11.27
N GLY A 38 8.61 11.65 -10.21
CA GLY A 38 7.84 10.71 -9.40
C GLY A 38 6.40 10.54 -9.91
N ASN A 39 5.77 9.41 -9.55
CA ASN A 39 4.37 9.14 -9.86
C ASN A 39 3.41 10.07 -9.11
N ASP A 40 3.85 10.66 -8.02
CA ASP A 40 3.00 11.39 -7.09
C ASP A 40 2.39 12.65 -7.70
N GLN A 41 3.15 13.36 -8.54
CA GLN A 41 2.61 14.50 -9.26
C GLN A 41 1.43 14.09 -10.14
N VAL A 42 1.55 12.97 -10.87
CA VAL A 42 0.47 12.44 -11.73
C VAL A 42 -0.76 12.09 -10.90
N ARG A 43 -0.55 11.42 -9.77
CA ARG A 43 -1.62 10.99 -8.85
C ARG A 43 -2.38 12.18 -8.24
N PHE A 44 -1.66 13.22 -7.83
CA PHE A 44 -2.29 14.47 -7.34
C PHE A 44 -3.08 15.16 -8.46
N GLU A 45 -2.46 15.37 -9.60
CA GLU A 45 -3.06 16.15 -10.68
C GLU A 45 -4.26 15.46 -11.33
N LEU A 46 -4.21 14.15 -11.54
CA LEU A 46 -5.39 13.38 -11.99
C LEU A 46 -6.54 13.49 -10.98
N GLY A 47 -6.26 13.48 -9.68
CA GLY A 47 -7.24 13.73 -8.65
C GLY A 47 -7.81 15.15 -8.70
N TYR A 48 -6.96 16.16 -8.87
CA TYR A 48 -7.42 17.55 -9.01
C TYR A 48 -8.31 17.74 -10.24
N HIS A 49 -7.91 17.22 -11.39
CA HIS A 49 -8.68 17.31 -12.62
C HIS A 49 -10.03 16.59 -12.53
N TYR A 50 -10.11 15.49 -11.81
CA TYR A 50 -11.38 14.78 -11.61
C TYR A 50 -12.40 15.62 -10.85
N PHE A 51 -11.96 16.32 -9.79
CA PHE A 51 -12.86 17.13 -8.95
C PHE A 51 -13.03 18.56 -9.41
N GLY A 52 -12.10 19.09 -10.20
CA GLY A 52 -12.11 20.46 -10.71
C GLY A 52 -11.32 20.57 -12.02
N PRO A 53 -11.93 20.22 -13.19
CA PRO A 53 -11.21 20.18 -14.47
C PRO A 53 -10.54 21.50 -14.89
N LYS A 54 -11.01 22.63 -14.36
CA LYS A 54 -10.46 23.98 -14.64
C LYS A 54 -9.60 24.55 -13.51
N ILE A 55 -9.26 23.72 -12.50
CA ILE A 55 -8.51 24.18 -11.35
C ILE A 55 -7.06 24.51 -11.76
N LYS A 56 -6.55 25.64 -11.31
CA LYS A 56 -5.14 25.97 -11.49
C LYS A 56 -4.28 25.17 -10.53
N ILE A 57 -3.22 24.55 -11.05
CA ILE A 57 -2.29 23.75 -10.29
C ILE A 57 -0.95 24.45 -10.25
N ILE A 58 -0.40 24.65 -9.05
CA ILE A 58 0.94 25.19 -8.84
C ILE A 58 1.83 24.02 -8.40
N ALA A 59 2.77 23.64 -9.26
CA ALA A 59 3.77 22.62 -8.99
C ALA A 59 5.17 23.30 -8.95
N PRO A 60 5.67 23.69 -7.78
CA PRO A 60 6.93 24.44 -7.64
C PRO A 60 8.12 23.78 -8.34
N TRP A 61 8.16 22.44 -8.32
CA TRP A 61 9.21 21.68 -9.01
C TRP A 61 9.33 22.00 -10.52
N ARG A 62 8.24 22.35 -11.19
CA ARG A 62 8.24 22.73 -12.61
C ARG A 62 8.65 24.18 -12.85
N ILE A 63 8.51 25.01 -11.84
CA ILE A 63 8.73 26.45 -11.92
C ILE A 63 10.12 26.82 -11.43
N TRP A 64 10.58 26.16 -10.36
CA TRP A 64 11.87 26.44 -9.75
C TRP A 64 13.03 25.79 -10.52
N LYS A 65 14.21 26.42 -10.45
CA LYS A 65 15.44 25.89 -11.05
C LYS A 65 16.12 24.79 -10.21
N LEU A 66 15.40 24.16 -9.30
CA LEU A 66 15.87 23.06 -8.43
C LEU A 66 15.66 21.73 -9.16
N LYS A 67 16.70 21.20 -9.81
CA LYS A 67 16.62 20.02 -10.67
C LYS A 67 17.09 18.72 -10.02
N SER A 68 17.80 18.83 -8.90
CA SER A 68 18.42 17.67 -8.26
C SER A 68 18.20 17.69 -6.74
N ARG A 69 18.43 16.51 -6.11
CA ARG A 69 18.45 16.40 -4.66
C ARG A 69 19.52 17.31 -4.03
N THR A 70 20.65 17.48 -4.70
CA THR A 70 21.74 18.38 -4.26
C THR A 70 21.26 19.82 -4.22
N ASP A 71 20.54 20.28 -5.27
CA ASP A 71 19.99 21.63 -5.31
C ASP A 71 19.01 21.87 -4.16
N LEU A 72 18.13 20.88 -3.89
CA LEU A 72 17.19 20.94 -2.77
C LEU A 72 17.89 21.00 -1.41
N ILE A 73 18.94 20.22 -1.21
CA ILE A 73 19.75 20.25 0.03
C ILE A 73 20.43 21.61 0.20
N ASN A 74 21.01 22.15 -0.86
CA ASN A 74 21.66 23.46 -0.82
C ASN A 74 20.64 24.59 -0.55
N TYR A 75 19.47 24.51 -1.19
CA TYR A 75 18.38 25.44 -0.92
C TYR A 75 17.92 25.37 0.54
N ALA A 76 17.71 24.16 1.06
CA ALA A 76 17.30 23.98 2.45
C ALA A 76 18.34 24.53 3.44
N LYS A 77 19.63 24.27 3.21
CA LYS A 77 20.71 24.80 4.03
C LYS A 77 20.73 26.34 4.00
N LYS A 78 20.64 26.94 2.80
CA LYS A 78 20.62 28.39 2.61
C LYS A 78 19.45 29.05 3.35
N ASN A 79 18.32 28.40 3.43
CA ASN A 79 17.10 28.95 4.03
C ASN A 79 16.83 28.45 5.47
N GLY A 80 17.80 27.79 6.11
CA GLY A 80 17.65 27.31 7.49
C GLY A 80 16.59 26.20 7.66
N ILE A 81 16.24 25.49 6.57
CA ILE A 81 15.25 24.40 6.63
C ILE A 81 15.95 23.16 7.16
N PRO A 82 15.48 22.56 8.28
CA PRO A 82 16.10 21.39 8.87
C PRO A 82 15.96 20.18 7.96
N ILE A 83 17.04 19.45 7.75
CA ILE A 83 17.06 18.19 6.98
C ILE A 83 17.44 17.07 7.96
N PRO A 84 16.60 16.04 8.13
CA PRO A 84 16.97 14.86 8.89
C PRO A 84 18.24 14.21 8.31
N LYS A 85 19.11 13.72 9.18
CA LYS A 85 20.29 12.95 8.80
C LYS A 85 20.03 11.47 9.06
N ASP A 86 20.58 10.58 8.24
CA ASP A 86 20.60 9.18 8.56
C ASP A 86 21.59 8.90 9.72
N LYS A 87 21.64 7.64 10.19
CA LYS A 87 22.52 7.23 11.30
C LYS A 87 24.01 7.49 11.05
N LYS A 88 24.41 7.71 9.80
CA LYS A 88 25.80 8.01 9.38
C LYS A 88 26.00 9.50 9.09
N GLY A 89 25.02 10.36 9.36
CA GLY A 89 25.08 11.79 9.10
C GLY A 89 24.93 12.20 7.63
N ALA A 90 24.77 11.26 6.72
CA ALA A 90 24.46 11.53 5.31
C ALA A 90 22.96 11.90 5.11
N PRO A 91 22.60 12.55 3.99
CA PRO A 91 21.20 12.74 3.65
C PRO A 91 20.44 11.40 3.68
N PRO A 92 19.19 11.35 4.20
CA PRO A 92 18.45 10.10 4.37
C PRO A 92 18.10 9.45 3.04
N PHE A 93 17.76 8.16 3.06
CA PHE A 93 17.02 7.51 1.98
C PHE A 93 15.70 8.26 1.73
N SER A 94 15.13 8.10 0.53
CA SER A 94 13.75 8.50 0.32
C SER A 94 12.85 7.44 0.96
N VAL A 95 12.06 7.85 1.94
CA VAL A 95 11.19 6.94 2.70
C VAL A 95 9.78 7.48 2.67
N ASP A 96 8.84 6.66 2.17
CA ASP A 96 7.41 6.88 2.30
C ASP A 96 6.83 5.89 3.30
N ASP A 97 6.17 6.41 4.33
CA ASP A 97 5.64 5.61 5.44
C ASP A 97 4.16 5.88 5.67
N ASN A 98 3.37 4.82 5.75
CA ASN A 98 1.95 4.86 6.08
C ASN A 98 1.55 3.60 6.85
N LEU A 99 0.27 3.49 7.24
CA LEU A 99 -0.21 2.35 8.03
C LEU A 99 -0.03 1.00 7.30
N PHE A 100 -0.12 0.98 5.96
CA PHE A 100 -0.07 -0.24 5.17
C PHE A 100 1.36 -0.70 4.89
N HIS A 101 2.24 0.21 4.48
CA HIS A 101 3.62 -0.13 4.11
C HIS A 101 4.61 1.01 4.41
N THR A 102 5.88 0.65 4.42
CA THR A 102 7.01 1.58 4.29
C THR A 102 7.76 1.24 3.01
N SER A 103 8.10 2.23 2.21
CA SER A 103 8.98 2.07 1.05
C SER A 103 10.27 2.86 1.24
N THR A 104 11.38 2.29 0.81
CA THR A 104 12.72 2.92 0.87
C THR A 104 13.35 2.87 -0.51
N GLU A 105 13.81 4.03 -1.00
CA GLU A 105 14.43 4.20 -2.32
C GLU A 105 15.71 5.03 -2.24
N GLY A 106 16.53 4.95 -3.29
CA GLY A 106 17.70 5.81 -3.50
C GLY A 106 19.01 5.26 -2.95
N LYS A 107 20.08 6.06 -3.09
CA LYS A 107 21.44 5.74 -2.66
C LYS A 107 21.94 4.38 -3.21
N VAL A 108 22.44 3.52 -2.32
CA VAL A 108 22.96 2.19 -2.66
C VAL A 108 21.92 1.30 -3.34
N LEU A 109 20.62 1.55 -3.13
CA LEU A 109 19.53 0.79 -3.75
C LEU A 109 19.36 1.08 -5.24
N GLU A 110 19.87 2.21 -5.75
CA GLU A 110 19.80 2.54 -7.18
C GLU A 110 20.58 1.54 -8.04
N ASN A 111 21.62 0.92 -7.48
CA ASN A 111 22.35 -0.14 -8.15
C ASN A 111 21.76 -1.52 -7.76
N PRO A 112 21.10 -2.22 -8.69
CA PRO A 112 20.45 -3.51 -8.41
C PRO A 112 21.45 -4.65 -8.04
N LYS A 113 22.74 -4.46 -8.27
CA LYS A 113 23.79 -5.41 -7.83
C LYS A 113 24.01 -5.39 -6.31
N ASN A 114 23.60 -4.32 -5.63
CA ASN A 114 23.80 -4.19 -4.19
C ASN A 114 22.61 -4.78 -3.43
N SER A 115 22.89 -5.57 -2.40
CA SER A 115 21.86 -5.99 -1.44
C SER A 115 21.33 -4.82 -0.66
N ALA A 116 20.05 -4.87 -0.30
CA ALA A 116 19.44 -3.90 0.60
C ALA A 116 20.08 -4.02 2.00
N PRO A 117 20.68 -2.94 2.55
CA PRO A 117 21.31 -3.00 3.87
C PRO A 117 20.27 -3.23 4.97
N GLU A 118 20.58 -4.06 5.96
CA GLU A 118 19.64 -4.41 7.04
C GLU A 118 19.10 -3.18 7.80
N PHE A 119 19.89 -2.13 7.93
CA PHE A 119 19.49 -0.93 8.68
C PHE A 119 18.38 -0.08 8.04
N ILE A 120 18.02 -0.33 6.77
CA ILE A 120 16.91 0.38 6.12
C ILE A 120 15.54 -0.16 6.54
N PHE A 121 15.49 -1.40 7.02
CA PHE A 121 14.24 -2.01 7.47
C PHE A 121 13.85 -1.45 8.84
N GLN A 122 12.65 -0.86 8.90
CA GLN A 122 12.16 -0.14 10.07
C GLN A 122 11.03 -0.87 10.79
N ARG A 123 10.28 -1.72 10.05
CA ARG A 123 9.10 -2.42 10.55
C ARG A 123 9.30 -3.90 10.78
N THR A 124 10.36 -4.47 10.19
CA THR A 124 10.59 -5.91 10.21
C THR A 124 11.95 -6.24 10.80
N THR A 125 11.97 -7.18 11.71
CA THR A 125 13.20 -7.85 12.17
C THR A 125 13.74 -8.72 11.03
N SER A 126 15.06 -8.90 10.92
CA SER A 126 15.59 -9.85 9.94
C SER A 126 15.07 -11.27 10.26
N PRO A 127 14.77 -12.09 9.23
CA PRO A 127 14.30 -13.46 9.46
C PRO A 127 15.20 -14.28 10.37
N GLU A 128 16.51 -14.09 10.28
CA GLU A 128 17.52 -14.79 11.10
C GLU A 128 17.40 -14.43 12.58
N LYS A 129 17.09 -13.14 12.88
CA LYS A 129 16.93 -12.62 14.25
C LYS A 129 15.52 -12.73 14.78
N ALA A 130 14.55 -13.18 13.95
CA ALA A 130 13.18 -13.40 14.35
C ALA A 130 13.08 -14.55 15.37
N PRO A 131 12.04 -14.57 16.24
CA PRO A 131 11.89 -15.57 17.29
C PRO A 131 11.96 -17.01 16.80
N ASN A 132 12.64 -17.87 17.56
CA ASN A 132 12.70 -19.32 17.29
C ASN A 132 11.38 -20.05 17.59
N LYS A 133 10.43 -19.39 18.28
CA LYS A 133 9.09 -19.92 18.55
C LYS A 133 8.09 -19.34 17.54
N ALA A 134 7.37 -20.21 16.85
CA ALA A 134 6.32 -19.79 15.91
C ALA A 134 5.20 -19.02 16.61
N SER A 135 4.68 -17.99 15.95
CA SER A 135 3.48 -17.26 16.36
C SER A 135 2.26 -17.74 15.57
N PHE A 136 1.08 -17.73 16.19
CA PHE A 136 -0.17 -18.09 15.53
C PHE A 136 -1.16 -16.94 15.64
N ILE A 137 -1.95 -16.71 14.59
CA ILE A 137 -3.00 -15.71 14.56
C ILE A 137 -4.17 -16.19 13.72
N THR A 138 -5.38 -15.94 14.20
CA THR A 138 -6.62 -16.19 13.46
C THR A 138 -7.20 -14.85 13.03
N ILE A 139 -7.44 -14.68 11.71
CA ILE A 139 -8.07 -13.49 11.15
C ILE A 139 -9.53 -13.84 10.84
N ASN A 140 -10.46 -13.04 11.39
CA ASN A 140 -11.90 -13.21 11.20
C ASN A 140 -12.40 -12.30 10.07
N TYR A 141 -13.19 -12.85 9.16
CA TYR A 141 -13.75 -12.18 7.99
C TYR A 141 -15.27 -12.11 8.05
N LYS A 142 -15.83 -10.98 7.62
CA LYS A 142 -17.26 -10.78 7.37
C LYS A 142 -17.43 -9.97 6.09
N ASN A 143 -18.16 -10.52 5.12
CA ASN A 143 -18.37 -9.93 3.81
C ASN A 143 -17.03 -9.50 3.13
N GLY A 144 -16.00 -10.33 3.22
CA GLY A 144 -14.68 -10.07 2.67
C GLY A 144 -13.81 -9.09 3.47
N ASP A 145 -14.35 -8.46 4.51
CA ASP A 145 -13.55 -7.54 5.34
C ASP A 145 -12.96 -8.25 6.57
N PRO A 146 -11.71 -8.00 6.94
CA PRO A 146 -11.14 -8.45 8.19
C PRO A 146 -11.76 -7.67 9.34
N VAL A 147 -12.55 -8.34 10.20
CA VAL A 147 -13.33 -7.70 11.27
C VAL A 147 -12.80 -7.99 12.68
N GLY A 148 -11.77 -8.83 12.80
CA GLY A 148 -11.21 -9.17 14.10
C GLY A 148 -10.04 -10.12 14.05
N LEU A 149 -9.42 -10.34 15.21
CA LEU A 149 -8.28 -11.23 15.41
C LEU A 149 -8.54 -12.12 16.63
N ASN A 150 -8.27 -13.42 16.50
CA ASN A 150 -8.46 -14.43 17.56
C ASN A 150 -9.85 -14.35 18.22
N GLY A 151 -10.91 -14.17 17.42
CA GLY A 151 -12.28 -14.02 17.89
C GLY A 151 -12.67 -12.65 18.45
N LYS A 152 -11.71 -11.75 18.67
CA LYS A 152 -11.99 -10.39 19.19
C LYS A 152 -12.26 -9.43 18.04
N LYS A 153 -13.42 -8.76 18.05
CA LYS A 153 -13.78 -7.72 17.06
C LYS A 153 -12.88 -6.50 17.22
N LEU A 154 -12.39 -5.98 16.12
CA LEU A 154 -11.49 -4.83 16.06
C LEU A 154 -11.86 -3.93 14.88
N SER A 155 -11.51 -2.64 14.96
CA SER A 155 -11.60 -1.75 13.82
C SER A 155 -10.56 -2.14 12.74
N PRO A 156 -10.81 -1.86 11.44
CA PRO A 156 -9.87 -2.20 10.36
C PRO A 156 -8.45 -1.67 10.61
N ALA A 157 -8.32 -0.44 11.12
CA ALA A 157 -7.02 0.14 11.45
C ALA A 157 -6.30 -0.65 12.56
N LYS A 158 -7.02 -1.04 13.62
CA LYS A 158 -6.45 -1.85 14.71
C LYS A 158 -6.10 -3.28 14.28
N VAL A 159 -6.87 -3.87 13.34
CA VAL A 159 -6.50 -5.17 12.75
C VAL A 159 -5.17 -5.04 12.04
N LEU A 160 -5.03 -4.07 11.12
CA LEU A 160 -3.80 -3.89 10.34
C LEU A 160 -2.59 -3.55 11.23
N ASP A 161 -2.76 -2.67 12.22
CA ASP A 161 -1.69 -2.31 13.15
C ASP A 161 -1.15 -3.53 13.93
N LYS A 162 -2.06 -4.33 14.51
CA LYS A 162 -1.66 -5.56 15.22
C LYS A 162 -1.00 -6.59 14.31
N LEU A 163 -1.47 -6.73 13.08
CA LEU A 163 -0.86 -7.62 12.10
C LEU A 163 0.52 -7.10 11.66
N ASN A 164 0.70 -5.78 11.52
CA ASN A 164 2.01 -5.18 11.25
C ASN A 164 3.02 -5.53 12.35
N GLN A 165 2.65 -5.34 13.62
CA GLN A 165 3.51 -5.65 14.76
C GLN A 165 3.89 -7.13 14.82
N LEU A 166 2.90 -8.02 14.66
CA LEU A 166 3.12 -9.46 14.76
C LEU A 166 3.96 -9.99 13.60
N ALA A 167 3.64 -9.60 12.37
CA ALA A 167 4.36 -10.01 11.17
C ALA A 167 5.77 -9.43 11.14
N GLY A 168 5.91 -8.15 11.48
CA GLY A 168 7.22 -7.49 11.56
C GLY A 168 8.17 -8.16 12.54
N LYS A 169 7.68 -8.51 13.74
CA LYS A 169 8.45 -9.28 14.74
C LYS A 169 8.92 -10.65 14.20
N ASN A 170 8.16 -11.25 13.32
CA ASN A 170 8.48 -12.54 12.69
C ASN A 170 9.25 -12.40 11.37
N GLY A 171 9.70 -11.21 10.99
CA GLY A 171 10.49 -10.96 9.79
C GLY A 171 9.71 -11.04 8.48
N ILE A 172 8.37 -10.94 8.53
CA ILE A 172 7.48 -11.14 7.38
C ILE A 172 7.16 -9.80 6.72
N GLY A 173 7.12 -9.77 5.37
CA GLY A 173 6.60 -8.66 4.60
C GLY A 173 7.64 -7.79 3.91
N ARG A 174 8.90 -8.24 3.79
CA ARG A 174 9.95 -7.59 3.01
C ARG A 174 9.80 -7.91 1.53
N VAL A 175 9.83 -6.90 0.68
CA VAL A 175 9.73 -7.01 -0.78
C VAL A 175 10.74 -6.09 -1.42
N ASP A 176 11.61 -6.63 -2.27
CA ASP A 176 12.57 -5.88 -3.08
C ASP A 176 12.17 -6.05 -4.54
N LEU A 177 11.83 -4.96 -5.21
CA LEU A 177 11.34 -5.03 -6.58
C LEU A 177 11.79 -3.83 -7.43
N VAL A 178 11.84 -4.05 -8.73
CA VAL A 178 12.04 -3.00 -9.74
C VAL A 178 10.72 -2.74 -10.42
N GLU A 179 10.19 -1.53 -10.22
CA GLU A 179 8.91 -1.09 -10.79
C GLU A 179 9.12 -0.23 -12.04
N ASN A 180 8.08 -0.09 -12.86
CA ASN A 180 8.04 0.86 -13.97
C ASN A 180 7.22 2.07 -13.54
N ARG A 181 7.85 3.25 -13.47
CA ARG A 181 7.13 4.50 -13.19
C ARG A 181 6.21 4.87 -14.34
N PHE A 182 5.23 5.74 -14.10
CA PHE A 182 4.27 6.19 -15.11
C PHE A 182 4.93 6.61 -16.43
N ILE A 183 6.07 7.28 -16.36
CA ILE A 183 6.85 7.75 -17.52
C ILE A 183 7.78 6.68 -18.13
N GLY A 184 7.67 5.41 -17.72
CA GLY A 184 8.45 4.30 -18.25
C GLY A 184 9.84 4.10 -17.64
N ILE A 185 10.27 4.95 -16.71
CA ILE A 185 11.57 4.80 -16.03
C ILE A 185 11.47 3.69 -14.99
N LYS A 186 12.46 2.80 -14.98
CA LYS A 186 12.60 1.78 -13.93
C LYS A 186 13.14 2.39 -12.64
N SER A 187 12.58 1.97 -11.52
CA SER A 187 13.00 2.38 -10.17
C SER A 187 12.97 1.17 -9.24
N ARG A 188 14.03 0.99 -8.45
CA ARG A 188 14.04 -0.04 -7.42
C ARG A 188 13.54 0.54 -6.11
N GLY A 189 12.59 -0.15 -5.51
CA GLY A 189 12.09 0.14 -4.18
C GLY A 189 12.14 -1.09 -3.28
N VAL A 190 12.49 -0.87 -2.02
CA VAL A 190 12.43 -1.89 -0.97
C VAL A 190 11.26 -1.56 -0.06
N TYR A 191 10.34 -2.49 0.06
CA TYR A 191 9.08 -2.31 0.76
C TYR A 191 8.99 -3.21 1.98
N GLU A 192 8.31 -2.73 3.01
CA GLU A 192 7.90 -3.51 4.17
C GLU A 192 6.38 -3.44 4.30
N THR A 193 5.69 -4.55 4.07
CA THR A 193 4.23 -4.67 4.15
C THR A 193 3.81 -5.81 5.07
N PRO A 194 4.23 -5.81 6.34
CA PRO A 194 4.08 -6.99 7.20
C PRO A 194 2.62 -7.42 7.37
N GLY A 195 1.75 -6.54 7.82
CA GLY A 195 0.32 -6.85 8.00
C GLY A 195 -0.40 -7.06 6.68
N GLY A 196 -0.02 -6.34 5.62
CA GLY A 196 -0.56 -6.51 4.28
C GLY A 196 -0.30 -7.91 3.72
N THR A 197 0.90 -8.45 3.97
CA THR A 197 1.26 -9.83 3.58
C THR A 197 0.35 -10.86 4.26
N LEU A 198 0.09 -10.72 5.57
CA LEU A 198 -0.81 -11.62 6.28
C LEU A 198 -2.25 -11.51 5.77
N LEU A 199 -2.72 -10.28 5.54
CA LEU A 199 -4.07 -10.05 5.01
C LEU A 199 -4.25 -10.64 3.62
N LEU A 200 -3.28 -10.45 2.72
CA LEU A 200 -3.34 -11.03 1.38
C LEU A 200 -3.39 -12.55 1.43
N THR A 201 -2.49 -13.18 2.20
CA THR A 201 -2.44 -14.64 2.36
C THR A 201 -3.74 -15.20 2.93
N ALA A 202 -4.26 -14.57 3.99
CA ALA A 202 -5.47 -15.04 4.64
C ALA A 202 -6.73 -14.77 3.79
N HIS A 203 -6.80 -13.62 3.11
CA HIS A 203 -7.94 -13.29 2.25
C HIS A 203 -8.04 -14.25 1.06
N ARG A 204 -6.94 -14.55 0.39
CA ARG A 204 -6.90 -15.56 -0.67
C ARG A 204 -7.31 -16.95 -0.15
N ALA A 205 -6.89 -17.28 1.06
CA ALA A 205 -7.24 -18.55 1.68
C ALA A 205 -8.73 -18.68 2.02
N ILE A 206 -9.40 -17.63 2.48
CA ILE A 206 -10.85 -17.68 2.75
C ILE A 206 -11.65 -17.62 1.45
N GLU A 207 -11.24 -16.83 0.46
CA GLU A 207 -11.87 -16.82 -0.86
C GLU A 207 -11.85 -18.21 -1.52
N SER A 208 -10.74 -18.94 -1.41
CA SER A 208 -10.59 -20.27 -2.04
C SER A 208 -11.59 -21.32 -1.57
N VAL A 209 -12.21 -21.14 -0.41
CA VAL A 209 -13.22 -22.07 0.14
C VAL A 209 -14.64 -21.51 0.10
N THR A 210 -14.81 -20.21 -0.19
CA THR A 210 -16.13 -19.54 -0.17
C THR A 210 -16.61 -19.10 -1.54
N LEU A 211 -15.72 -18.90 -2.50
CA LEU A 211 -16.04 -18.48 -3.87
C LEU A 211 -15.94 -19.67 -4.83
N ASP A 212 -16.75 -19.63 -5.88
CA ASP A 212 -16.66 -20.57 -6.99
C ASP A 212 -15.49 -20.25 -7.92
N LYS A 213 -15.12 -21.25 -8.74
CA LYS A 213 -14.00 -21.21 -9.69
C LYS A 213 -14.07 -19.98 -10.60
N ASP A 214 -15.21 -19.74 -11.25
CA ASP A 214 -15.34 -18.69 -12.27
C ASP A 214 -15.19 -17.30 -11.66
N THR A 215 -15.74 -17.10 -10.46
CA THR A 215 -15.57 -15.84 -9.71
C THR A 215 -14.10 -15.63 -9.34
N MET A 216 -13.39 -16.66 -8.88
CA MET A 216 -11.96 -16.59 -8.53
C MET A 216 -11.11 -16.24 -9.74
N HIS A 217 -11.29 -16.96 -10.86
CA HIS A 217 -10.54 -16.72 -12.10
C HIS A 217 -10.77 -15.30 -12.63
N LYS A 218 -12.03 -14.85 -12.66
CA LYS A 218 -12.36 -13.50 -13.12
C LYS A 218 -11.71 -12.40 -12.26
N LYS A 219 -11.63 -12.60 -10.94
CA LYS A 219 -10.91 -11.68 -10.05
C LYS A 219 -9.41 -11.67 -10.34
N ASP A 220 -8.81 -12.83 -10.56
CA ASP A 220 -7.38 -12.94 -10.84
C ASP A 220 -7.01 -12.32 -12.19
N GLU A 221 -7.84 -12.51 -13.21
CA GLU A 221 -7.64 -11.93 -14.54
C GLU A 221 -7.59 -10.39 -14.52
N ILE A 222 -8.45 -9.75 -13.76
CA ILE A 222 -8.52 -8.28 -13.72
C ILE A 222 -7.49 -7.64 -12.80
N MET A 223 -6.86 -8.40 -11.89
CA MET A 223 -6.00 -7.87 -10.84
C MET A 223 -4.81 -7.06 -11.36
N PRO A 224 -4.07 -7.50 -12.40
CA PRO A 224 -2.97 -6.72 -12.95
C PRO A 224 -3.45 -5.37 -13.49
N ARG A 225 -4.57 -5.34 -14.22
CA ARG A 225 -5.11 -4.09 -14.77
C ARG A 225 -5.65 -3.17 -13.67
N TYR A 226 -6.29 -3.74 -12.65
CA TYR A 226 -6.74 -2.97 -11.48
C TYR A 226 -5.55 -2.31 -10.75
N ALA A 227 -4.48 -3.09 -10.53
CA ALA A 227 -3.27 -2.60 -9.89
C ALA A 227 -2.59 -1.49 -10.71
N GLU A 228 -2.51 -1.65 -12.03
CA GLU A 228 -1.98 -0.64 -12.95
C GLU A 228 -2.75 0.68 -12.86
N LEU A 229 -4.09 0.64 -12.89
CA LEU A 229 -4.91 1.83 -12.76
C LEU A 229 -4.68 2.56 -11.44
N VAL A 230 -4.58 1.81 -10.33
CA VAL A 230 -4.29 2.37 -9.01
C VAL A 230 -2.89 2.97 -8.98
N TYR A 231 -1.90 2.26 -9.46
CA TYR A 231 -0.51 2.69 -9.50
C TYR A 231 -0.32 3.97 -10.31
N ASN A 232 -0.97 4.05 -11.48
CA ASN A 232 -0.89 5.18 -12.40
C ASN A 232 -1.76 6.38 -12.00
N GLY A 233 -2.48 6.31 -10.88
CA GLY A 233 -3.28 7.43 -10.38
C GLY A 233 -4.71 7.52 -10.94
N TYR A 234 -5.16 6.54 -11.71
CA TYR A 234 -6.52 6.47 -12.27
C TYR A 234 -7.58 6.01 -11.24
N TRP A 235 -7.39 6.39 -9.97
CA TRP A 235 -8.28 5.99 -8.88
C TRP A 235 -9.74 6.35 -9.13
N TYR A 236 -10.02 7.51 -9.73
CA TYR A 236 -11.36 7.99 -10.02
C TYR A 236 -11.84 7.67 -11.45
N SER A 237 -11.11 6.85 -12.22
CA SER A 237 -11.50 6.49 -13.58
C SER A 237 -12.74 5.59 -13.62
N LYS A 238 -13.54 5.74 -14.67
CA LYS A 238 -14.71 4.87 -14.94
C LYS A 238 -14.31 3.39 -15.03
N GLU A 239 -13.14 3.12 -15.60
CA GLU A 239 -12.60 1.76 -15.73
C GLU A 239 -12.32 1.14 -14.37
N ARG A 240 -11.60 1.84 -13.49
CA ARG A 240 -11.35 1.35 -12.14
C ARG A 240 -12.64 1.05 -11.38
N PHE A 241 -13.67 1.91 -11.52
CA PHE A 241 -14.98 1.66 -10.91
C PHE A 241 -15.68 0.42 -11.48
N LYS A 242 -15.54 0.14 -12.80
CA LYS A 242 -16.06 -1.10 -13.40
C LYS A 242 -15.35 -2.33 -12.84
N LEU A 243 -14.01 -2.29 -12.76
CA LEU A 243 -13.23 -3.39 -12.18
C LEU A 243 -13.52 -3.59 -10.69
N GLN A 244 -13.78 -2.52 -9.93
CA GLN A 244 -14.18 -2.63 -8.52
C GLN A 244 -15.44 -3.47 -8.34
N LYS A 245 -16.41 -3.36 -9.24
CA LYS A 245 -17.62 -4.20 -9.18
C LYS A 245 -17.31 -5.69 -9.32
N ILE A 246 -16.27 -6.04 -10.10
CA ILE A 246 -15.82 -7.41 -10.25
C ILE A 246 -15.07 -7.86 -8.97
N VAL A 247 -14.23 -7.00 -8.40
CA VAL A 247 -13.57 -7.28 -7.09
C VAL A 247 -14.60 -7.55 -6.00
N ASP A 248 -15.72 -6.81 -6.01
CA ASP A 248 -16.80 -6.94 -5.02
C ASP A 248 -17.78 -8.10 -5.30
N LEU A 249 -17.62 -8.81 -6.43
CA LEU A 249 -18.49 -9.97 -6.75
C LEU A 249 -18.47 -11.01 -5.63
N LYS A 250 -19.66 -11.43 -5.21
CA LYS A 250 -19.89 -12.47 -4.19
C LYS A 250 -19.13 -12.24 -2.87
N ARG A 251 -18.67 -11.03 -2.61
CA ARG A 251 -17.96 -10.66 -1.39
C ARG A 251 -18.78 -10.98 -0.13
N ASN A 252 -20.11 -10.92 -0.20
CA ASN A 252 -21.03 -11.30 0.88
C ASN A 252 -20.94 -12.78 1.28
N LYS A 253 -20.37 -13.63 0.43
CA LYS A 253 -20.10 -15.05 0.73
C LYS A 253 -18.79 -15.27 1.48
N VAL A 254 -17.87 -14.30 1.46
CA VAL A 254 -16.54 -14.41 2.07
C VAL A 254 -16.64 -14.13 3.57
N ASN A 255 -17.06 -15.18 4.33
CA ASN A 255 -17.25 -15.13 5.78
C ASN A 255 -16.53 -16.30 6.43
N GLY A 256 -15.93 -16.07 7.60
CA GLY A 256 -15.26 -17.12 8.34
C GLY A 256 -13.95 -16.70 8.97
N SER A 257 -13.04 -17.62 9.13
CA SER A 257 -11.74 -17.34 9.72
C SER A 257 -10.60 -18.15 9.08
N VAL A 258 -9.40 -17.58 9.13
CA VAL A 258 -8.17 -18.25 8.67
C VAL A 258 -7.13 -18.18 9.78
N LYS A 259 -6.59 -19.35 10.16
CA LYS A 259 -5.49 -19.46 11.11
C LYS A 259 -4.17 -19.54 10.35
N LEU A 260 -3.25 -18.65 10.71
CA LEU A 260 -1.91 -18.55 10.14
C LEU A 260 -0.85 -18.93 11.19
N LYS A 261 0.22 -19.57 10.74
CA LYS A 261 1.48 -19.75 11.45
C LYS A 261 2.52 -18.82 10.88
N LEU A 262 3.21 -18.09 11.73
CA LEU A 262 4.24 -17.10 11.40
C LEU A 262 5.57 -17.59 11.97
N TYR A 263 6.59 -17.69 11.12
CA TYR A 263 7.87 -18.15 11.55
C TYR A 263 9.00 -17.70 10.61
N LYS A 264 9.97 -16.98 11.13
CA LYS A 264 11.21 -16.61 10.43
C LYS A 264 11.02 -16.18 8.96
N GLY A 265 10.28 -15.10 8.74
CA GLY A 265 10.01 -14.55 7.40
C GLY A 265 8.88 -15.23 6.62
N ASN A 266 8.37 -16.36 7.10
CA ASN A 266 7.35 -17.13 6.41
C ASN A 266 5.98 -17.07 7.10
N VAL A 267 4.92 -17.10 6.27
CA VAL A 267 3.53 -17.25 6.69
C VAL A 267 2.95 -18.50 6.04
N THR A 268 2.38 -19.39 6.84
CA THR A 268 1.72 -20.62 6.37
C THR A 268 0.29 -20.70 6.88
N ILE A 269 -0.63 -21.14 6.00
CA ILE A 269 -2.01 -21.35 6.35
C ILE A 269 -2.14 -22.66 7.14
N GLN A 270 -2.73 -22.59 8.34
CA GLN A 270 -2.95 -23.75 9.19
C GLN A 270 -4.36 -24.33 9.01
N SER A 271 -5.37 -23.45 8.95
CA SER A 271 -6.76 -23.88 8.77
C SER A 271 -7.61 -22.74 8.21
N ARG A 272 -8.75 -23.13 7.64
CA ARG A 272 -9.83 -22.26 7.16
C ARG A 272 -11.13 -22.76 7.78
N GLN A 273 -11.96 -21.86 8.27
CA GLN A 273 -13.27 -22.17 8.82
C GLN A 273 -14.31 -21.21 8.25
N THR A 274 -15.38 -21.76 7.69
CA THR A 274 -16.49 -20.98 7.12
C THR A 274 -17.80 -21.77 7.22
N SER A 275 -18.91 -21.05 7.39
CA SER A 275 -20.26 -21.60 7.24
C SER A 275 -20.78 -21.57 5.81
N SER A 276 -20.19 -20.70 4.95
CA SER A 276 -20.55 -20.54 3.52
C SER A 276 -19.55 -21.32 2.66
N ASN A 277 -19.58 -22.65 2.74
CA ASN A 277 -18.56 -23.48 2.13
C ASN A 277 -18.91 -23.85 0.67
N ALA A 278 -18.10 -23.38 -0.29
CA ALA A 278 -18.12 -23.90 -1.67
C ALA A 278 -17.35 -25.24 -1.79
N TYR A 279 -16.51 -25.54 -0.81
CA TYR A 279 -15.79 -26.81 -0.69
C TYR A 279 -16.66 -27.84 0.01
N SER A 280 -16.91 -29.00 -0.61
CA SER A 280 -17.72 -30.06 -0.08
C SER A 280 -16.90 -31.34 0.10
N MET A 281 -16.72 -31.79 1.34
CA MET A 281 -16.07 -33.08 1.64
C MET A 281 -16.89 -34.30 1.16
N LYS A 282 -18.18 -34.12 0.81
CA LYS A 282 -19.04 -35.18 0.29
C LYS A 282 -18.90 -35.39 -1.22
N LYS A 283 -18.14 -34.56 -1.91
CA LYS A 283 -17.93 -34.60 -3.38
C LYS A 283 -16.49 -34.91 -3.78
N VAL A 284 -15.66 -35.28 -2.82
CA VAL A 284 -14.28 -35.73 -3.06
C VAL A 284 -14.25 -37.24 -3.02
#